data_cd82a5e4e9b898d708240e29d9dec9cf
#
_entry.id   cd82a5e4e9b898d708240e29d9dec9cf
#
_cell.length_a   1.000
_cell.length_b   1.000
_cell.length_c   1.000
_cell.angle_alpha   90.00
_cell.angle_beta   90.00
_cell.angle_gamma   90.00
#
_symmetry.space_group_name_H-M   'P 1'
#
loop_
_entity.id
_entity.type
_entity.pdbx_description
1 polymer ?
#
loop_
_entity_poly.entity_id
_entity_poly.type
_entity_poly.pdbx_seq_one_letter_code
_entity_poly.pdbx_strand_id
1 'polypeptide(L)'
;MPIDRQRVAWRRAVTREQWRTLVAAQLGWMLDATDVMLYAFALTAIRDEFGLSSGAAGALASVTLVASAGGGALAGWLADRHGRTRVLMGSILVYSVFTGLTATARSVAELALWRALVGIGLGAEWSAGSVLVAETWPAEHRGKAIGFMQAGWAVGYILAALLAAAILPGWGWRPLFVAGTLPALLTFWIRRAVPEPEVWKRQPRHAPALGEILRPPLARRTLLATLLCSVLLFAYWGLFTWIPAYLASPLSQGGAGLGLVKSSAWIVPMQIGAFLGYTLFGFLADRFGRRPVFLFFVLGAGILVPVYGAGHRSEALLLALGPLIGFFGHGYFSVFGALLAELFPSRVRGTAQGLCYNAGRAASALAPAAIGAVAARVGLGGALGITSVFFFAAGALIFTLPETRGADLEGAQ
;
A
#
# COMPACT_ATOMS: atom_id res chain seq x y z
N MET A 1 -22.00 -2.68 -37.67
CA MET A 1 -22.89 -3.17 -36.61
C MET A 1 -22.05 -3.52 -35.40
N PRO A 2 -22.09 -2.81 -34.28
CA PRO A 2 -21.40 -3.23 -33.07
C PRO A 2 -22.23 -4.34 -32.43
N ILE A 3 -21.56 -5.48 -32.23
CA ILE A 3 -22.09 -6.65 -31.55
C ILE A 3 -22.46 -6.23 -30.12
N ASP A 4 -23.76 -6.35 -29.83
CA ASP A 4 -24.33 -6.25 -28.48
C ASP A 4 -23.69 -7.36 -27.61
N ARG A 5 -22.54 -7.06 -26.98
CA ARG A 5 -21.96 -7.92 -25.98
C ARG A 5 -22.89 -7.85 -24.78
N GLN A 6 -23.84 -8.79 -24.72
CA GLN A 6 -24.68 -9.06 -23.58
C GLN A 6 -23.85 -8.84 -22.30
N ARG A 7 -24.32 -7.97 -21.41
CA ARG A 7 -23.76 -7.70 -20.09
C ARG A 7 -23.84 -8.97 -19.24
N VAL A 8 -23.01 -9.95 -19.54
CA VAL A 8 -22.77 -11.08 -18.64
C VAL A 8 -22.26 -10.46 -17.34
N ALA A 9 -22.98 -10.73 -16.24
CA ALA A 9 -22.54 -10.22 -14.94
C ALA A 9 -21.06 -10.58 -14.78
N TRP A 10 -20.18 -9.60 -14.59
CA TRP A 10 -18.70 -9.76 -14.56
C TRP A 10 -18.24 -10.95 -13.72
N ARG A 11 -19.00 -11.28 -12.64
CA ARG A 11 -18.77 -12.45 -11.79
C ARG A 11 -18.87 -13.79 -12.52
N ARG A 12 -19.65 -13.87 -13.62
CA ARG A 12 -19.78 -15.09 -14.43
C ARG A 12 -18.72 -15.17 -15.53
N ALA A 13 -18.09 -14.05 -15.86
CA ALA A 13 -16.99 -13.99 -16.82
C ALA A 13 -15.64 -14.37 -16.22
N VAL A 14 -15.55 -14.51 -14.87
CA VAL A 14 -14.31 -14.76 -14.13
C VAL A 14 -14.24 -16.21 -13.69
N THR A 15 -13.09 -16.87 -13.93
CA THR A 15 -12.87 -18.27 -13.58
C THR A 15 -12.60 -18.45 -12.07
N ARG A 16 -12.75 -19.71 -11.60
CA ARG A 16 -12.39 -20.05 -10.21
C ARG A 16 -10.91 -19.81 -9.91
N GLU A 17 -10.04 -19.98 -10.89
CA GLU A 17 -8.60 -19.74 -10.77
C GLU A 17 -8.31 -18.26 -10.57
N GLN A 18 -8.94 -17.40 -11.35
CA GLN A 18 -8.82 -15.94 -11.20
C GLN A 18 -9.29 -15.47 -9.83
N TRP A 19 -10.39 -16.02 -9.31
CA TRP A 19 -10.84 -15.74 -7.95
C TRP A 19 -9.83 -16.21 -6.89
N ARG A 20 -9.24 -17.40 -7.03
CA ARG A 20 -8.23 -17.89 -6.09
C ARG A 20 -6.99 -17.00 -6.09
N THR A 21 -6.56 -16.56 -7.27
CA THR A 21 -5.44 -15.62 -7.42
C THR A 21 -5.73 -14.28 -6.74
N LEU A 22 -6.92 -13.71 -6.95
CA LEU A 22 -7.33 -12.48 -6.31
C LEU A 22 -7.38 -12.60 -4.79
N VAL A 23 -8.01 -13.65 -4.27
CA VAL A 23 -8.11 -13.89 -2.82
C VAL A 23 -6.73 -14.09 -2.21
N ALA A 24 -5.82 -14.81 -2.89
CA ALA A 24 -4.44 -14.99 -2.41
C ALA A 24 -3.69 -13.67 -2.29
N ALA A 25 -3.74 -12.83 -3.33
CA ALA A 25 -3.09 -11.52 -3.33
C ALA A 25 -3.75 -10.54 -2.34
N GLN A 26 -5.07 -10.58 -2.19
CA GLN A 26 -5.79 -9.76 -1.21
C GLN A 26 -5.46 -10.16 0.23
N LEU A 27 -5.44 -11.46 0.54
CA LEU A 27 -5.08 -11.95 1.87
C LEU A 27 -3.62 -11.63 2.19
N GLY A 28 -2.70 -11.81 1.25
CA GLY A 28 -1.31 -11.41 1.42
C GLY A 28 -1.20 -9.93 1.77
N TRP A 29 -1.80 -9.06 0.97
CA TRP A 29 -1.79 -7.61 1.19
C TRP A 29 -2.49 -7.18 2.50
N MET A 30 -3.56 -7.88 2.90
CA MET A 30 -4.21 -7.69 4.19
C MET A 30 -3.27 -8.02 5.35
N LEU A 31 -2.55 -9.12 5.25
CA LEU A 31 -1.64 -9.60 6.30
C LEU A 31 -0.36 -8.74 6.37
N ASP A 32 0.12 -8.22 5.22
CA ASP A 32 1.15 -7.18 5.15
C ASP A 32 0.73 -5.92 5.93
N ALA A 33 -0.46 -5.39 5.61
CA ALA A 33 -1.02 -4.25 6.34
C ALA A 33 -1.15 -4.53 7.84
N THR A 34 -1.55 -5.74 8.21
CA THR A 34 -1.64 -6.16 9.62
C THR A 34 -0.28 -6.06 10.28
N ASP A 35 0.78 -6.65 9.70
CA ASP A 35 2.13 -6.62 10.29
C ASP A 35 2.66 -5.19 10.47
N VAL A 36 2.55 -4.36 9.43
CA VAL A 36 2.98 -2.96 9.50
C VAL A 36 2.29 -2.22 10.64
N MET A 37 0.97 -2.45 10.81
CA MET A 37 0.19 -1.78 11.84
C MET A 37 0.38 -2.38 13.23
N LEU A 38 0.65 -3.69 13.38
CA LEU A 38 1.03 -4.27 14.67
C LEU A 38 2.24 -3.54 15.27
N TYR A 39 3.25 -3.22 14.45
CA TYR A 39 4.40 -2.44 14.89
C TYR A 39 3.99 -1.03 15.34
N ALA A 40 3.14 -0.35 14.56
CA ALA A 40 2.69 0.99 14.90
C ALA A 40 1.93 1.04 16.24
N PHE A 41 1.08 0.05 16.52
CA PHE A 41 0.38 -0.06 17.79
C PHE A 41 1.31 -0.46 18.96
N ALA A 42 2.30 -1.31 18.71
CA ALA A 42 3.26 -1.77 19.70
C ALA A 42 4.34 -0.71 20.03
N LEU A 43 4.49 0.34 19.21
CA LEU A 43 5.61 1.27 19.24
C LEU A 43 5.80 1.92 20.60
N THR A 44 4.73 2.31 21.28
CA THR A 44 4.80 2.92 22.62
C THR A 44 5.37 1.93 23.63
N ALA A 45 4.87 0.69 23.67
CA ALA A 45 5.34 -0.34 24.58
C ALA A 45 6.82 -0.73 24.31
N ILE A 46 7.20 -0.81 23.04
CA ILE A 46 8.60 -1.05 22.63
C ILE A 46 9.48 0.11 23.08
N ARG A 47 9.04 1.34 22.88
CA ARG A 47 9.76 2.55 23.26
C ARG A 47 10.01 2.59 24.78
N ASP A 48 8.98 2.29 25.55
CA ASP A 48 9.06 2.31 27.02
C ASP A 48 9.98 1.20 27.54
N GLU A 49 9.95 0.00 26.96
CA GLU A 49 10.81 -1.11 27.38
C GLU A 49 12.30 -0.88 27.06
N PHE A 50 12.61 -0.33 25.88
CA PHE A 50 14.00 -0.11 25.45
C PHE A 50 14.52 1.30 25.76
N GLY A 51 13.73 2.16 26.41
CA GLY A 51 14.13 3.53 26.75
C GLY A 51 14.39 4.40 25.52
N LEU A 52 13.65 4.20 24.43
CA LEU A 52 13.89 4.88 23.15
C LEU A 52 13.32 6.30 23.14
N SER A 53 14.10 7.23 22.59
CA SER A 53 13.56 8.54 22.21
C SER A 53 12.54 8.38 21.05
N SER A 54 11.64 9.37 20.89
CA SER A 54 10.68 9.37 19.77
C SER A 54 11.39 9.33 18.41
N GLY A 55 12.56 9.98 18.29
CA GLY A 55 13.37 9.92 17.08
C GLY A 55 13.94 8.54 16.78
N ALA A 56 14.45 7.83 17.81
CA ALA A 56 14.97 6.46 17.66
C ALA A 56 13.85 5.47 17.29
N ALA A 57 12.68 5.61 17.90
CA ALA A 57 11.50 4.82 17.57
C ALA A 57 11.01 5.05 16.13
N GLY A 58 11.02 6.31 15.68
CA GLY A 58 10.74 6.66 14.29
C GLY A 58 11.79 6.10 13.31
N ALA A 59 13.08 6.11 13.69
CA ALA A 59 14.13 5.53 12.87
C ALA A 59 13.96 4.02 12.66
N LEU A 60 13.49 3.27 13.66
CA LEU A 60 13.16 1.84 13.52
C LEU A 60 12.04 1.60 12.51
N ALA A 61 11.00 2.44 12.48
CA ALA A 61 9.97 2.38 11.45
C ALA A 61 10.54 2.68 10.05
N SER A 62 11.41 3.68 9.95
CA SER A 62 12.10 4.05 8.69
C SER A 62 12.98 2.91 8.18
N VAL A 63 13.68 2.17 9.04
CA VAL A 63 14.48 0.98 8.66
C VAL A 63 13.62 -0.02 7.89
N THR A 64 12.43 -0.33 8.38
CA THR A 64 11.51 -1.26 7.70
C THR A 64 11.10 -0.73 6.32
N LEU A 65 10.77 0.57 6.21
CA LEU A 65 10.35 1.18 4.94
C LEU A 65 11.49 1.20 3.91
N VAL A 66 12.70 1.59 4.33
CA VAL A 66 13.88 1.60 3.44
C VAL A 66 14.21 0.18 2.97
N ALA A 67 14.23 -0.79 3.89
CA ALA A 67 14.47 -2.19 3.56
C ALA A 67 13.39 -2.74 2.62
N SER A 68 12.11 -2.32 2.79
CA SER A 68 11.02 -2.74 1.91
C SER A 68 11.15 -2.18 0.49
N ALA A 69 11.71 -0.98 0.35
CA ALA A 69 11.98 -0.44 -0.98
C ALA A 69 13.02 -1.28 -1.74
N GLY A 70 14.11 -1.68 -1.08
CA GLY A 70 15.11 -2.58 -1.66
C GLY A 70 14.56 -3.97 -1.95
N GLY A 71 13.84 -4.56 -0.97
CA GLY A 71 13.19 -5.87 -1.10
C GLY A 71 12.20 -5.92 -2.25
N GLY A 72 11.37 -4.87 -2.40
CA GLY A 72 10.38 -4.80 -3.47
C GLY A 72 10.99 -4.64 -4.87
N ALA A 73 12.05 -3.85 -5.01
CA ALA A 73 12.77 -3.74 -6.28
C ALA A 73 13.42 -5.08 -6.68
N LEU A 74 14.06 -5.76 -5.72
CA LEU A 74 14.63 -7.10 -5.91
C LEU A 74 13.56 -8.13 -6.27
N ALA A 75 12.43 -8.10 -5.58
CA ALA A 75 11.35 -9.05 -5.80
C ALA A 75 10.67 -8.90 -7.15
N GLY A 76 10.54 -7.67 -7.67
CA GLY A 76 10.06 -7.45 -9.03
C GLY A 76 10.93 -8.17 -10.06
N TRP A 77 12.24 -8.05 -9.94
CA TRP A 77 13.20 -8.76 -10.79
C TRP A 77 13.14 -10.28 -10.59
N LEU A 78 13.05 -10.75 -9.33
CA LEU A 78 12.91 -12.18 -9.02
C LEU A 78 11.60 -12.74 -9.58
N ALA A 79 10.51 -11.98 -9.54
CA ALA A 79 9.20 -12.39 -10.05
C ALA A 79 9.22 -12.59 -11.57
N ASP A 80 9.92 -11.73 -12.31
CA ASP A 80 10.09 -11.91 -13.75
C ASP A 80 10.90 -13.19 -14.06
N ARG A 81 11.91 -13.52 -13.25
CA ARG A 81 12.82 -14.66 -13.47
C ARG A 81 12.27 -15.99 -12.95
N HIS A 82 11.69 -16.03 -11.77
CA HIS A 82 11.34 -17.26 -11.05
C HIS A 82 9.83 -17.54 -10.95
N GLY A 83 8.99 -16.56 -11.31
CA GLY A 83 7.54 -16.66 -11.26
C GLY A 83 6.92 -15.77 -10.18
N ARG A 84 5.71 -15.33 -10.48
CA ARG A 84 4.97 -14.38 -9.62
C ARG A 84 4.53 -15.03 -8.32
N THR A 85 3.93 -16.21 -8.42
CA THR A 85 3.40 -16.97 -7.28
C THR A 85 4.49 -17.44 -6.34
N ARG A 86 5.64 -17.86 -6.88
CA ARG A 86 6.79 -18.29 -6.07
C ARG A 86 7.38 -17.14 -5.26
N VAL A 87 7.54 -15.98 -5.88
CA VAL A 87 8.07 -14.80 -5.19
C VAL A 87 7.09 -14.29 -4.16
N LEU A 88 5.78 -14.28 -4.45
CA LEU A 88 4.73 -13.96 -3.48
C LEU A 88 4.81 -14.87 -2.25
N MET A 89 4.88 -16.19 -2.43
CA MET A 89 5.04 -17.13 -1.31
C MET A 89 6.33 -16.89 -0.52
N GLY A 90 7.44 -16.66 -1.21
CA GLY A 90 8.73 -16.38 -0.57
C GLY A 90 8.70 -15.12 0.27
N SER A 91 8.07 -14.05 -0.21
CA SER A 91 7.91 -12.79 0.52
C SER A 91 7.09 -12.97 1.80
N ILE A 92 5.94 -13.67 1.70
CA ILE A 92 5.08 -13.95 2.86
C ILE A 92 5.84 -14.76 3.92
N LEU A 93 6.59 -15.78 3.52
CA LEU A 93 7.41 -16.57 4.46
C LEU A 93 8.47 -15.72 5.12
N VAL A 94 9.20 -14.90 4.38
CA VAL A 94 10.26 -14.04 4.89
C VAL A 94 9.70 -13.09 5.94
N TYR A 95 8.71 -12.27 5.58
CA TYR A 95 8.21 -11.31 6.57
C TYR A 95 7.56 -11.99 7.78
N SER A 96 6.81 -13.09 7.61
CA SER A 96 6.17 -13.79 8.71
C SER A 96 7.16 -14.37 9.72
N VAL A 97 8.25 -15.01 9.23
CA VAL A 97 9.29 -15.55 10.09
C VAL A 97 9.98 -14.44 10.89
N PHE A 98 10.39 -13.36 10.21
CA PHE A 98 11.08 -12.25 10.88
C PHE A 98 10.16 -11.39 11.75
N THR A 99 8.86 -11.34 11.48
CA THR A 99 7.87 -10.79 12.40
C THR A 99 7.84 -11.60 13.70
N GLY A 100 7.79 -12.93 13.62
CA GLY A 100 7.89 -13.77 14.81
C GLY A 100 9.19 -13.58 15.56
N LEU A 101 10.33 -13.48 14.86
CA LEU A 101 11.64 -13.20 15.47
C LEU A 101 11.71 -11.81 16.11
N THR A 102 10.92 -10.84 15.65
CA THR A 102 10.78 -9.54 16.30
C THR A 102 10.36 -9.69 17.78
N ALA A 103 9.50 -10.67 18.09
CA ALA A 103 9.09 -10.97 19.46
C ALA A 103 10.24 -11.43 20.39
N THR A 104 11.33 -11.93 19.83
CA THR A 104 12.50 -12.43 20.59
C THR A 104 13.55 -11.36 20.85
N ALA A 105 13.40 -10.15 20.29
CA ALA A 105 14.39 -9.08 20.38
C ALA A 105 14.67 -8.69 21.85
N ARG A 106 15.96 -8.66 22.20
CA ARG A 106 16.48 -8.27 23.53
C ARG A 106 17.26 -6.96 23.49
N SER A 107 17.52 -6.45 22.30
CA SER A 107 18.22 -5.19 22.08
C SER A 107 17.62 -4.42 20.91
N VAL A 108 17.89 -3.11 20.88
CA VAL A 108 17.47 -2.23 19.79
C VAL A 108 18.09 -2.67 18.45
N ALA A 109 19.33 -3.16 18.48
CA ALA A 109 20.03 -3.64 17.28
C ALA A 109 19.36 -4.90 16.70
N GLU A 110 18.99 -5.87 17.55
CA GLU A 110 18.23 -7.06 17.12
C GLU A 110 16.86 -6.66 16.58
N LEU A 111 16.17 -5.75 17.26
CA LEU A 111 14.87 -5.25 16.80
C LEU A 111 15.00 -4.60 15.42
N ALA A 112 16.01 -3.75 15.22
CA ALA A 112 16.28 -3.10 13.94
C ALA A 112 16.61 -4.13 12.84
N LEU A 113 17.41 -5.16 13.16
CA LEU A 113 17.74 -6.23 12.21
C LEU A 113 16.49 -7.01 11.79
N TRP A 114 15.67 -7.46 12.74
CA TRP A 114 14.45 -8.19 12.42
C TRP A 114 13.48 -7.32 11.61
N ARG A 115 13.32 -6.05 11.98
CA ARG A 115 12.46 -5.12 11.23
C ARG A 115 12.98 -4.80 9.83
N ALA A 116 14.30 -4.79 9.61
CA ALA A 116 14.87 -4.67 8.28
C ALA A 116 14.55 -5.91 7.41
N LEU A 117 14.69 -7.12 7.97
CA LEU A 117 14.40 -8.37 7.28
C LEU A 117 12.89 -8.54 7.01
N VAL A 118 12.03 -8.15 7.95
CA VAL A 118 10.59 -8.01 7.71
C VAL A 118 10.35 -7.08 6.52
N GLY A 119 10.98 -5.90 6.50
CA GLY A 119 10.85 -4.94 5.41
C GLY A 119 11.16 -5.54 4.04
N ILE A 120 12.24 -6.30 3.91
CA ILE A 120 12.61 -6.97 2.65
C ILE A 120 11.46 -7.88 2.15
N GLY A 121 10.83 -8.64 3.03
CA GLY A 121 9.67 -9.45 2.71
C GLY A 121 8.47 -8.62 2.28
N LEU A 122 8.05 -7.65 3.10
CA LEU A 122 6.89 -6.79 2.86
C LEU A 122 6.98 -6.03 1.52
N GLY A 123 8.17 -5.54 1.15
CA GLY A 123 8.36 -4.85 -0.11
C GLY A 123 8.06 -5.71 -1.34
N ALA A 124 8.32 -6.99 -1.26
CA ALA A 124 8.15 -7.95 -2.33
C ALA A 124 6.67 -8.30 -2.59
N GLU A 125 5.87 -8.33 -1.56
CA GLU A 125 4.49 -8.85 -1.57
C GLU A 125 3.59 -8.05 -2.51
N TRP A 126 3.53 -6.74 -2.36
CA TRP A 126 2.68 -5.88 -3.20
C TRP A 126 3.04 -5.98 -4.68
N SER A 127 4.34 -5.97 -5.00
CA SER A 127 4.81 -6.01 -6.39
C SER A 127 4.44 -7.33 -7.06
N ALA A 128 4.68 -8.47 -6.39
CA ALA A 128 4.37 -9.79 -6.92
C ALA A 128 2.84 -10.02 -7.01
N GLY A 129 2.10 -9.66 -5.96
CA GLY A 129 0.66 -9.85 -5.90
C GLY A 129 -0.10 -9.01 -6.93
N SER A 130 0.26 -7.74 -7.11
CA SER A 130 -0.41 -6.87 -8.06
C SER A 130 -0.15 -7.27 -9.51
N VAL A 131 1.08 -7.69 -9.86
CA VAL A 131 1.40 -8.23 -11.18
C VAL A 131 0.64 -9.54 -11.42
N LEU A 132 0.62 -10.43 -10.44
CA LEU A 132 -0.09 -11.71 -10.51
C LEU A 132 -1.58 -11.51 -10.81
N VAL A 133 -2.25 -10.60 -10.12
CA VAL A 133 -3.65 -10.24 -10.37
C VAL A 133 -3.81 -9.60 -11.75
N ALA A 134 -2.94 -8.65 -12.11
CA ALA A 134 -3.03 -7.95 -13.40
C ALA A 134 -2.85 -8.88 -14.61
N GLU A 135 -1.99 -9.90 -14.51
CA GLU A 135 -1.71 -10.86 -15.58
C GLU A 135 -2.75 -11.99 -15.68
N THR A 136 -3.51 -12.26 -14.61
CA THR A 136 -4.52 -13.33 -14.60
C THR A 136 -5.93 -12.84 -14.91
N TRP A 137 -6.24 -11.55 -14.63
CA TRP A 137 -7.59 -11.00 -14.82
C TRP A 137 -7.78 -10.35 -16.20
N PRO A 138 -9.00 -10.45 -16.79
CA PRO A 138 -9.31 -9.81 -18.06
C PRO A 138 -9.12 -8.29 -18.00
N ALA A 139 -8.66 -7.68 -19.10
CA ALA A 139 -8.38 -6.25 -19.18
C ALA A 139 -9.57 -5.38 -18.73
N GLU A 140 -10.82 -5.80 -19.09
CA GLU A 140 -12.06 -5.08 -18.78
C GLU A 140 -12.42 -5.10 -17.28
N HIS A 141 -11.82 -6.01 -16.50
CA HIS A 141 -12.14 -6.22 -15.09
C HIS A 141 -10.92 -6.10 -14.17
N ARG A 142 -9.75 -5.78 -14.73
CA ARG A 142 -8.48 -5.67 -14.00
C ARG A 142 -8.50 -4.60 -12.92
N GLY A 143 -9.09 -3.46 -13.22
CA GLY A 143 -9.24 -2.37 -12.24
C GLY A 143 -10.06 -2.80 -11.02
N LYS A 144 -11.16 -3.53 -11.25
CA LYS A 144 -11.99 -4.09 -10.16
C LYS A 144 -11.19 -5.06 -9.29
N ALA A 145 -10.45 -5.98 -9.92
CA ALA A 145 -9.64 -6.97 -9.22
C ALA A 145 -8.56 -6.29 -8.35
N ILE A 146 -7.82 -5.34 -8.94
CA ILE A 146 -6.82 -4.57 -8.20
C ILE A 146 -7.45 -3.75 -7.08
N GLY A 147 -8.63 -3.15 -7.30
CA GLY A 147 -9.37 -2.43 -6.27
C GLY A 147 -9.74 -3.31 -5.08
N PHE A 148 -10.23 -4.53 -5.32
CA PHE A 148 -10.50 -5.51 -4.26
C PHE A 148 -9.22 -5.96 -3.55
N MET A 149 -8.14 -6.23 -4.28
CA MET A 149 -6.85 -6.55 -3.68
C MET A 149 -6.39 -5.45 -2.73
N GLN A 150 -6.41 -4.20 -3.19
CA GLN A 150 -5.97 -3.04 -2.41
C GLN A 150 -6.84 -2.81 -1.15
N ALA A 151 -8.15 -3.10 -1.22
CA ALA A 151 -9.05 -3.00 -0.08
C ALA A 151 -8.65 -3.93 1.09
N GLY A 152 -7.83 -4.95 0.84
CA GLY A 152 -7.22 -5.78 1.87
C GLY A 152 -6.43 -4.97 2.90
N TRP A 153 -5.77 -3.87 2.49
CA TRP A 153 -5.04 -2.98 3.40
C TRP A 153 -5.90 -2.44 4.53
N ALA A 154 -7.09 -1.93 4.20
CA ALA A 154 -8.01 -1.39 5.19
C ALA A 154 -8.50 -2.47 6.19
N VAL A 155 -8.76 -3.68 5.68
CA VAL A 155 -9.14 -4.83 6.52
C VAL A 155 -8.00 -5.23 7.45
N GLY A 156 -6.77 -5.29 6.92
CA GLY A 156 -5.57 -5.60 7.70
C GLY A 156 -5.31 -4.58 8.82
N TYR A 157 -5.51 -3.30 8.55
CA TYR A 157 -5.38 -2.25 9.55
C TYR A 157 -6.41 -2.45 10.69
N ILE A 158 -7.68 -2.72 10.36
CA ILE A 158 -8.72 -3.02 11.38
C ILE A 158 -8.33 -4.26 12.18
N LEU A 159 -7.86 -5.31 11.52
CA LEU A 159 -7.43 -6.55 12.19
C LEU A 159 -6.28 -6.29 13.17
N ALA A 160 -5.28 -5.49 12.77
CA ALA A 160 -4.18 -5.09 13.65
C ALA A 160 -4.67 -4.32 14.88
N ALA A 161 -5.62 -3.39 14.69
CA ALA A 161 -6.21 -2.63 15.79
C ALA A 161 -6.94 -3.54 16.80
N LEU A 162 -7.70 -4.52 16.30
CA LEU A 162 -8.41 -5.50 17.15
C LEU A 162 -7.42 -6.40 17.90
N LEU A 163 -6.40 -6.92 17.23
CA LEU A 163 -5.35 -7.73 17.86
C LEU A 163 -4.60 -6.93 18.92
N ALA A 164 -4.22 -5.69 18.62
CA ALA A 164 -3.55 -4.81 19.56
C ALA A 164 -4.43 -4.53 20.80
N ALA A 165 -5.70 -4.21 20.60
CA ALA A 165 -6.63 -3.98 21.70
C ALA A 165 -6.82 -5.22 22.60
N ALA A 166 -6.81 -6.42 22.01
CA ALA A 166 -6.98 -7.67 22.76
C ALA A 166 -5.69 -8.12 23.49
N ILE A 167 -4.52 -7.91 22.90
CA ILE A 167 -3.28 -8.52 23.37
C ILE A 167 -2.42 -7.54 24.21
N LEU A 168 -2.26 -6.28 23.76
CA LEU A 168 -1.33 -5.34 24.39
C LEU A 168 -1.60 -5.08 25.88
N PRO A 169 -2.86 -4.90 26.36
CA PRO A 169 -3.12 -4.53 27.74
C PRO A 169 -2.73 -5.63 28.76
N GLY A 170 -2.89 -6.89 28.38
CA GLY A 170 -2.67 -8.01 29.30
C GLY A 170 -1.37 -8.77 29.08
N TRP A 171 -0.81 -8.74 27.87
CA TRP A 171 0.25 -9.66 27.47
C TRP A 171 1.50 -8.95 26.90
N GLY A 172 1.40 -7.64 26.69
CA GLY A 172 2.47 -6.84 26.10
C GLY A 172 2.63 -7.05 24.59
N TRP A 173 3.70 -6.48 24.03
CA TRP A 173 3.89 -6.40 22.58
C TRP A 173 4.44 -7.69 21.94
N ARG A 174 5.18 -8.54 22.68
CA ARG A 174 5.82 -9.75 22.13
C ARG A 174 4.80 -10.76 21.58
N PRO A 175 3.75 -11.17 22.32
CA PRO A 175 2.72 -12.07 21.79
C PRO A 175 2.01 -11.53 20.56
N LEU A 176 1.91 -10.20 20.42
CA LEU A 176 1.34 -9.56 19.25
C LEU A 176 2.14 -9.91 17.97
N PHE A 177 3.48 -9.88 18.05
CA PHE A 177 4.34 -10.27 16.93
C PHE A 177 4.37 -11.79 16.70
N VAL A 178 4.18 -12.60 17.72
CA VAL A 178 3.99 -14.04 17.55
C VAL A 178 2.72 -14.31 16.73
N ALA A 179 1.62 -13.62 17.01
CA ALA A 179 0.41 -13.72 16.18
C ALA A 179 0.67 -13.29 14.72
N GLY A 180 1.61 -12.37 14.48
CA GLY A 180 2.07 -11.96 13.15
C GLY A 180 2.80 -13.04 12.35
N THR A 181 3.05 -14.24 12.89
CA THR A 181 3.59 -15.39 12.14
C THR A 181 2.50 -16.15 11.35
N LEU A 182 1.23 -15.99 11.73
CA LEU A 182 0.11 -16.72 11.12
C LEU A 182 0.04 -16.60 9.58
N PRO A 183 0.42 -15.47 8.96
CA PRO A 183 0.47 -15.36 7.50
C PRO A 183 1.28 -16.45 6.80
N ALA A 184 2.31 -17.01 7.44
CA ALA A 184 3.07 -18.12 6.87
C ALA A 184 2.19 -19.31 6.46
N LEU A 185 1.08 -19.56 7.18
CA LEU A 185 0.14 -20.62 6.86
C LEU A 185 -0.56 -20.40 5.51
N LEU A 186 -0.73 -19.16 5.08
CA LEU A 186 -1.34 -18.84 3.80
C LEU A 186 -0.52 -19.38 2.61
N THR A 187 0.80 -19.47 2.74
CA THR A 187 1.67 -19.97 1.67
C THR A 187 1.38 -21.41 1.28
N PHE A 188 0.96 -22.26 2.25
CA PHE A 188 0.57 -23.65 1.97
C PHE A 188 -0.67 -23.72 1.08
N TRP A 189 -1.62 -22.80 1.29
CA TRP A 189 -2.81 -22.73 0.44
C TRP A 189 -2.47 -22.13 -0.93
N ILE A 190 -1.68 -21.06 -1.00
CA ILE A 190 -1.26 -20.42 -2.26
C ILE A 190 -0.56 -21.45 -3.15
N ARG A 191 0.38 -22.23 -2.60
CA ARG A 191 1.11 -23.26 -3.35
C ARG A 191 0.19 -24.26 -4.07
N ARG A 192 -0.96 -24.58 -3.46
CA ARG A 192 -1.90 -25.58 -4.01
C ARG A 192 -2.96 -24.95 -4.91
N ALA A 193 -3.31 -23.72 -4.69
CA ALA A 193 -4.50 -23.07 -5.26
C ALA A 193 -4.23 -22.08 -6.37
N VAL A 194 -2.99 -21.54 -6.44
CA VAL A 194 -2.64 -20.42 -7.33
C VAL A 194 -1.50 -20.82 -8.29
N PRO A 195 -1.81 -21.06 -9.58
CA PRO A 195 -0.79 -21.33 -10.58
C PRO A 195 -0.06 -20.06 -11.01
N GLU A 196 1.06 -20.23 -11.68
CA GLU A 196 1.75 -19.13 -12.38
C GLU A 196 0.91 -18.65 -13.58
N PRO A 197 0.89 -17.33 -13.88
CA PRO A 197 0.15 -16.79 -15.01
C PRO A 197 0.61 -17.35 -16.36
N GLU A 198 -0.34 -17.63 -17.27
CA GLU A 198 -0.02 -18.13 -18.61
C GLU A 198 0.82 -17.13 -19.42
N VAL A 199 0.57 -15.83 -19.24
CA VAL A 199 1.34 -14.75 -19.86
C VAL A 199 2.83 -14.87 -19.49
N TRP A 200 3.13 -15.18 -18.23
CA TRP A 200 4.51 -15.38 -17.77
C TRP A 200 5.13 -16.68 -18.31
N LYS A 201 4.37 -17.78 -18.39
CA LYS A 201 4.87 -19.09 -18.88
C LYS A 201 5.30 -19.05 -20.35
N ARG A 202 4.65 -18.20 -21.17
CA ARG A 202 4.93 -18.05 -22.62
C ARG A 202 6.14 -17.18 -22.92
N GLN A 203 6.74 -16.53 -21.92
CA GLN A 203 7.86 -15.63 -22.13
C GLN A 203 9.19 -16.37 -22.22
N PRO A 204 10.15 -15.86 -23.04
CA PRO A 204 11.52 -16.37 -23.04
C PRO A 204 12.13 -16.25 -21.63
N ARG A 205 12.77 -17.30 -21.16
CA ARG A 205 13.38 -17.37 -19.81
C ARG A 205 14.66 -16.52 -19.65
N HIS A 206 14.83 -15.49 -20.45
CA HIS A 206 15.93 -14.54 -20.28
C HIS A 206 15.56 -13.57 -19.17
N ALA A 207 16.41 -13.49 -18.15
CA ALA A 207 16.23 -12.51 -17.09
C ALA A 207 16.28 -11.10 -17.72
N PRO A 208 15.23 -10.27 -17.55
CA PRO A 208 15.28 -8.92 -18.06
C PRO A 208 16.43 -8.18 -17.38
N ALA A 209 17.28 -7.53 -18.18
CA ALA A 209 18.30 -6.67 -17.63
C ALA A 209 17.62 -5.45 -17.02
N LEU A 210 17.90 -5.12 -15.75
CA LEU A 210 17.44 -3.86 -15.12
C LEU A 210 17.68 -2.66 -16.03
N GLY A 211 18.78 -2.68 -16.81
CA GLY A 211 19.09 -1.66 -17.80
C GLY A 211 18.06 -1.51 -18.93
N GLU A 212 17.21 -2.49 -19.19
CA GLU A 212 16.21 -2.41 -20.26
C GLU A 212 15.14 -1.34 -19.95
N ILE A 213 14.68 -1.28 -18.72
CA ILE A 213 13.66 -0.28 -18.29
C ILE A 213 14.23 1.14 -18.18
N LEU A 214 15.56 1.28 -18.19
CA LEU A 214 16.27 2.55 -18.15
C LEU A 214 16.72 3.02 -19.54
N ARG A 215 16.39 2.30 -20.61
CA ARG A 215 16.68 2.66 -22.00
C ARG A 215 15.41 3.13 -22.75
N PRO A 216 15.53 4.00 -23.76
CA PRO A 216 14.41 4.33 -24.63
C PRO A 216 13.83 3.07 -25.32
N PRO A 217 12.49 3.00 -25.46
CA PRO A 217 11.47 3.97 -25.12
C PRO A 217 10.97 3.90 -23.66
N LEU A 218 11.39 2.90 -22.87
CA LEU A 218 10.86 2.61 -21.53
C LEU A 218 11.34 3.60 -20.46
N ALA A 219 12.55 4.15 -20.61
CA ALA A 219 13.15 5.06 -19.62
C ALA A 219 12.25 6.25 -19.24
N ARG A 220 11.61 6.89 -20.23
CA ARG A 220 10.67 7.99 -19.98
C ARG A 220 9.47 7.53 -19.17
N ARG A 221 8.88 6.37 -19.51
CA ARG A 221 7.73 5.79 -18.79
C ARG A 221 8.12 5.43 -17.36
N THR A 222 9.30 4.82 -17.17
CA THR A 222 9.85 4.47 -15.85
C THR A 222 10.05 5.71 -14.99
N LEU A 223 10.66 6.77 -15.53
CA LEU A 223 10.89 8.03 -14.82
C LEU A 223 9.56 8.68 -14.38
N LEU A 224 8.61 8.83 -15.30
CA LEU A 224 7.33 9.49 -15.02
C LEU A 224 6.47 8.67 -14.05
N ALA A 225 6.45 7.34 -14.18
CA ALA A 225 5.76 6.45 -13.26
C ALA A 225 6.40 6.50 -11.85
N THR A 226 7.75 6.49 -11.77
CA THR A 226 8.47 6.63 -10.49
C THR A 226 8.17 7.97 -9.83
N LEU A 227 8.17 9.06 -10.59
CA LEU A 227 7.87 10.39 -10.07
C LEU A 227 6.42 10.46 -9.55
N LEU A 228 5.45 9.93 -10.29
CA LEU A 228 4.06 9.85 -9.84
C LEU A 228 3.92 9.05 -8.53
N CYS A 229 4.56 7.87 -8.45
CA CYS A 229 4.59 7.05 -7.24
C CYS A 229 5.23 7.82 -6.07
N SER A 230 6.36 8.51 -6.30
CA SER A 230 7.08 9.25 -5.26
C SER A 230 6.24 10.38 -4.67
N VAL A 231 5.64 11.20 -5.52
CA VAL A 231 4.81 12.34 -5.10
C VAL A 231 3.58 11.86 -4.33
N LEU A 232 2.93 10.82 -4.82
CA LEU A 232 1.70 10.33 -4.20
C LEU A 232 1.95 9.58 -2.90
N LEU A 233 3.00 8.74 -2.85
CA LEU A 233 3.40 8.06 -1.62
C LEU A 233 3.90 9.05 -0.56
N PHE A 234 4.56 10.15 -0.97
CA PHE A 234 4.93 11.23 -0.06
C PHE A 234 3.69 11.89 0.57
N ALA A 235 2.67 12.21 -0.24
CA ALA A 235 1.39 12.72 0.26
C ALA A 235 0.74 11.75 1.26
N TYR A 236 0.69 10.47 0.89
CA TYR A 236 0.08 9.42 1.71
C TYR A 236 0.76 9.24 3.06
N TRP A 237 2.06 8.95 3.07
CA TRP A 237 2.80 8.70 4.31
C TRP A 237 2.93 9.97 5.15
N GLY A 238 3.03 11.15 4.51
CA GLY A 238 2.97 12.44 5.20
C GLY A 238 1.64 12.69 5.90
N LEU A 239 0.53 12.24 5.33
CA LEU A 239 -0.81 12.39 5.90
C LEU A 239 -1.10 11.31 6.95
N PHE A 240 -1.11 10.04 6.53
CA PHE A 240 -1.66 8.94 7.33
C PHE A 240 -0.77 8.52 8.50
N THR A 241 0.52 8.83 8.48
CA THR A 241 1.40 8.65 9.64
C THR A 241 1.00 9.59 10.79
N TRP A 242 0.53 10.79 10.49
CA TRP A 242 0.24 11.80 11.50
C TRP A 242 -1.23 11.89 11.91
N ILE A 243 -2.16 11.30 11.17
CA ILE A 243 -3.60 11.31 11.55
C ILE A 243 -3.84 10.77 12.96
N PRO A 244 -3.28 9.63 13.40
CA PRO A 244 -3.50 9.15 14.78
C PRO A 244 -2.99 10.14 15.83
N ALA A 245 -1.79 10.69 15.61
CA ALA A 245 -1.22 11.72 16.49
C ALA A 245 -2.02 13.01 16.48
N TYR A 246 -2.49 13.47 15.31
CA TYR A 246 -3.35 14.63 15.17
C TYR A 246 -4.66 14.47 15.96
N LEU A 247 -5.32 13.32 15.85
CA LEU A 247 -6.56 13.05 16.59
C LEU A 247 -6.33 12.98 18.10
N ALA A 248 -5.23 12.40 18.55
CA ALA A 248 -4.95 12.19 19.97
C ALA A 248 -4.34 13.40 20.68
N SER A 249 -3.59 14.25 19.97
CA SER A 249 -2.84 15.37 20.56
C SER A 249 -3.75 16.50 21.06
N PRO A 250 -3.32 17.24 22.10
CA PRO A 250 -4.07 18.37 22.63
C PRO A 250 -4.33 19.47 21.60
N LEU A 251 -5.43 20.21 21.79
CA LEU A 251 -5.77 21.38 20.96
C LEU A 251 -4.66 22.44 20.95
N SER A 252 -3.92 22.60 22.05
CA SER A 252 -2.79 23.53 22.15
C SER A 252 -1.64 23.21 21.21
N GLN A 253 -1.54 21.96 20.72
CA GLN A 253 -0.56 21.50 19.74
C GLN A 253 -1.13 21.41 18.31
N GLY A 254 -2.32 21.97 18.10
CA GLY A 254 -3.02 21.86 16.81
C GLY A 254 -3.58 20.46 16.54
N GLY A 255 -3.75 19.64 17.57
CA GLY A 255 -4.42 18.34 17.50
C GLY A 255 -5.91 18.46 17.83
N ALA A 256 -6.65 17.33 17.77
CA ALA A 256 -8.09 17.26 17.99
C ALA A 256 -8.51 16.97 19.45
N GLY A 257 -7.58 16.61 20.32
CA GLY A 257 -7.84 16.38 21.75
C GLY A 257 -8.67 15.15 22.09
N LEU A 258 -8.82 14.18 21.18
CA LEU A 258 -9.69 13.01 21.39
C LEU A 258 -9.12 11.98 22.38
N GLY A 259 -7.82 12.03 22.67
CA GLY A 259 -7.14 10.99 23.43
C GLY A 259 -6.97 9.67 22.65
N LEU A 260 -6.17 8.75 23.20
CA LEU A 260 -5.72 7.57 22.47
C LEU A 260 -6.86 6.60 22.08
N VAL A 261 -7.76 6.29 23.03
CA VAL A 261 -8.83 5.31 22.80
C VAL A 261 -9.83 5.83 21.76
N LYS A 262 -10.26 7.08 21.91
CA LYS A 262 -11.23 7.69 21.02
C LYS A 262 -10.65 7.92 19.61
N SER A 263 -9.38 8.31 19.51
CA SER A 263 -8.70 8.45 18.22
C SER A 263 -8.65 7.13 17.45
N SER A 264 -8.38 6.01 18.13
CA SER A 264 -8.42 4.67 17.52
C SER A 264 -9.83 4.33 17.02
N ALA A 265 -10.88 4.66 17.76
CA ALA A 265 -12.26 4.47 17.31
C ALA A 265 -12.60 5.32 16.08
N TRP A 266 -12.07 6.53 15.94
CA TRP A 266 -12.25 7.39 14.76
C TRP A 266 -11.53 6.87 13.50
N ILE A 267 -10.47 6.09 13.67
CA ILE A 267 -9.75 5.46 12.56
C ILE A 267 -10.60 4.36 11.89
N VAL A 268 -11.43 3.63 12.62
CA VAL A 268 -12.25 2.56 12.04
C VAL A 268 -13.20 3.06 10.94
N PRO A 269 -14.04 4.07 11.12
CA PRO A 269 -14.86 4.65 10.05
C PRO A 269 -14.02 5.16 8.87
N MET A 270 -12.83 5.72 9.12
CA MET A 270 -11.89 6.13 8.08
C MET A 270 -11.44 4.94 7.24
N GLN A 271 -11.11 3.80 7.84
CA GLN A 271 -10.72 2.59 7.13
C GLN A 271 -11.90 1.93 6.39
N ILE A 272 -13.13 2.06 6.87
CA ILE A 272 -14.33 1.68 6.11
C ILE A 272 -14.43 2.55 4.84
N GLY A 273 -14.22 3.85 4.96
CA GLY A 273 -14.13 4.75 3.82
C GLY A 273 -13.03 4.35 2.85
N ALA A 274 -11.84 3.98 3.36
CA ALA A 274 -10.72 3.50 2.55
C ALA A 274 -11.07 2.22 1.77
N PHE A 275 -11.72 1.25 2.42
CA PHE A 275 -12.19 0.01 1.77
C PHE A 275 -13.13 0.33 0.60
N LEU A 276 -14.10 1.22 0.81
CA LEU A 276 -15.01 1.67 -0.24
C LEU A 276 -14.27 2.41 -1.35
N GLY A 277 -13.31 3.27 -0.99
CA GLY A 277 -12.48 4.01 -1.95
C GLY A 277 -11.68 3.09 -2.86
N TYR A 278 -10.95 2.14 -2.31
CA TYR A 278 -10.21 1.13 -3.07
C TYR A 278 -11.12 0.35 -4.03
N THR A 279 -12.24 -0.14 -3.51
CA THR A 279 -13.16 -0.98 -4.27
C THR A 279 -13.84 -0.17 -5.39
N LEU A 280 -14.44 0.98 -5.06
CA LEU A 280 -15.16 1.80 -6.05
C LEU A 280 -14.23 2.39 -7.10
N PHE A 281 -13.00 2.75 -6.74
CA PHE A 281 -12.00 3.19 -7.71
C PHE A 281 -11.87 2.21 -8.87
N GLY A 282 -11.73 0.92 -8.58
CA GLY A 282 -11.58 -0.11 -9.61
C GLY A 282 -12.76 -0.16 -10.58
N PHE A 283 -14.00 -0.11 -10.06
CA PHE A 283 -15.21 -0.09 -10.90
C PHE A 283 -15.31 1.19 -11.76
N LEU A 284 -15.01 2.33 -11.16
CA LEU A 284 -15.04 3.61 -11.86
C LEU A 284 -13.94 3.67 -12.92
N ALA A 285 -12.72 3.20 -12.62
CA ALA A 285 -11.60 3.22 -13.54
C ALA A 285 -11.77 2.28 -14.73
N ASP A 286 -12.43 1.14 -14.55
CA ASP A 286 -12.80 0.26 -15.67
C ASP A 286 -13.90 0.88 -16.57
N ARG A 287 -14.75 1.75 -15.98
CA ARG A 287 -15.85 2.39 -16.72
C ARG A 287 -15.43 3.71 -17.40
N PHE A 288 -14.70 4.56 -16.71
CA PHE A 288 -14.42 5.94 -17.13
C PHE A 288 -12.96 6.17 -17.56
N GLY A 289 -12.05 5.23 -17.29
CA GLY A 289 -10.62 5.34 -17.54
C GLY A 289 -9.80 5.56 -16.27
N ARG A 290 -8.49 5.30 -16.38
CA ARG A 290 -7.57 5.37 -15.22
C ARG A 290 -7.33 6.83 -14.80
N ARG A 291 -7.05 7.70 -15.76
CA ARG A 291 -6.68 9.10 -15.53
C ARG A 291 -7.80 9.95 -14.91
N PRO A 292 -9.03 10.00 -15.45
CA PRO A 292 -10.09 10.84 -14.90
C PRO A 292 -10.51 10.41 -13.50
N VAL A 293 -10.55 9.09 -13.23
CA VAL A 293 -10.89 8.59 -11.89
C VAL A 293 -9.80 8.87 -10.90
N PHE A 294 -8.53 8.69 -11.28
CA PHE A 294 -7.40 9.08 -10.45
C PHE A 294 -7.47 10.56 -10.06
N LEU A 295 -7.68 11.44 -11.05
CA LEU A 295 -7.81 12.88 -10.84
C LEU A 295 -8.95 13.20 -9.85
N PHE A 296 -10.11 12.58 -9.99
CA PHE A 296 -11.24 12.76 -9.06
C PHE A 296 -10.85 12.43 -7.62
N PHE A 297 -10.15 11.31 -7.40
CA PHE A 297 -9.74 10.90 -6.06
C PHE A 297 -8.67 11.83 -5.46
N VAL A 298 -7.62 12.17 -6.21
CA VAL A 298 -6.55 13.03 -5.66
C VAL A 298 -6.99 14.48 -5.46
N LEU A 299 -7.90 15.00 -6.29
CA LEU A 299 -8.52 16.31 -6.05
C LEU A 299 -9.40 16.29 -4.81
N GLY A 300 -10.21 15.24 -4.64
CA GLY A 300 -11.01 15.05 -3.43
C GLY A 300 -10.15 15.02 -2.17
N ALA A 301 -9.05 14.25 -2.17
CA ALA A 301 -8.10 14.23 -1.07
C ALA A 301 -7.46 15.61 -0.85
N GLY A 302 -6.96 16.25 -1.91
CA GLY A 302 -6.31 17.56 -1.84
C GLY A 302 -7.19 18.65 -1.26
N ILE A 303 -8.50 18.62 -1.53
CA ILE A 303 -9.47 19.58 -1.00
C ILE A 303 -9.88 19.25 0.43
N LEU A 304 -10.12 17.96 0.74
CA LEU A 304 -10.66 17.55 2.04
C LEU A 304 -9.61 17.57 3.15
N VAL A 305 -8.33 17.30 2.84
CA VAL A 305 -7.29 17.22 3.87
C VAL A 305 -7.09 18.53 4.62
N PRO A 306 -7.01 19.73 4.01
CA PRO A 306 -6.93 20.99 4.75
C PRO A 306 -8.18 21.25 5.60
N VAL A 307 -9.36 20.89 5.09
CA VAL A 307 -10.63 21.03 5.83
C VAL A 307 -10.62 20.13 7.07
N TYR A 308 -10.14 18.89 6.92
CA TYR A 308 -10.00 17.96 8.03
C TYR A 308 -9.00 18.47 9.08
N GLY A 309 -7.84 18.95 8.65
CA GLY A 309 -6.82 19.53 9.54
C GLY A 309 -7.31 20.77 10.29
N ALA A 310 -8.12 21.63 9.65
CA ALA A 310 -8.74 22.79 10.28
C ALA A 310 -9.91 22.42 11.20
N GLY A 311 -10.50 21.24 11.01
CA GLY A 311 -11.68 20.75 11.75
C GLY A 311 -11.42 20.30 13.20
N HIS A 312 -10.21 20.46 13.74
CA HIS A 312 -9.77 19.95 15.05
C HIS A 312 -10.65 20.35 16.24
N ARG A 313 -11.44 21.41 16.13
CA ARG A 313 -12.35 21.87 17.20
C ARG A 313 -13.72 21.21 17.18
N SER A 314 -14.04 20.39 16.18
CA SER A 314 -15.35 19.75 16.04
C SER A 314 -15.19 18.25 15.85
N GLU A 315 -15.42 17.49 16.91
CA GLU A 315 -15.40 16.02 16.86
C GLU A 315 -16.38 15.46 15.83
N ALA A 316 -17.59 16.04 15.75
CA ALA A 316 -18.62 15.61 14.80
C ALA A 316 -18.16 15.81 13.35
N LEU A 317 -17.47 16.92 13.05
CA LEU A 317 -16.92 17.19 11.74
C LEU A 317 -15.80 16.18 11.39
N LEU A 318 -14.89 15.90 12.33
CA LEU A 318 -13.82 14.91 12.14
C LEU A 318 -14.38 13.51 11.91
N LEU A 319 -15.42 13.12 12.66
CA LEU A 319 -16.07 11.83 12.47
C LEU A 319 -16.76 11.73 11.10
N ALA A 320 -17.44 12.80 10.67
CA ALA A 320 -18.13 12.84 9.39
C ALA A 320 -17.16 12.85 8.20
N LEU A 321 -16.04 13.60 8.32
CA LEU A 321 -15.03 13.70 7.27
C LEU A 321 -14.08 12.50 7.24
N GLY A 322 -13.90 11.78 8.35
CA GLY A 322 -13.00 10.63 8.45
C GLY A 322 -13.21 9.60 7.32
N PRO A 323 -14.44 9.08 7.11
CA PRO A 323 -14.72 8.17 5.99
C PRO A 323 -14.39 8.76 4.61
N LEU A 324 -14.62 10.07 4.40
CA LEU A 324 -14.29 10.74 3.14
C LEU A 324 -12.76 10.86 2.94
N ILE A 325 -12.02 11.20 4.01
CA ILE A 325 -10.55 11.19 4.00
C ILE A 325 -10.04 9.78 3.69
N GLY A 326 -10.63 8.75 4.30
CA GLY A 326 -10.34 7.37 3.99
C GLY A 326 -10.61 7.05 2.52
N PHE A 327 -11.79 7.39 2.03
CA PHE A 327 -12.24 7.12 0.67
C PHE A 327 -11.32 7.76 -0.39
N PHE A 328 -11.15 9.07 -0.33
CA PHE A 328 -10.34 9.79 -1.30
C PHE A 328 -8.83 9.59 -1.09
N GLY A 329 -8.38 9.52 0.15
CA GLY A 329 -6.97 9.42 0.51
C GLY A 329 -6.35 8.03 0.32
N HIS A 330 -7.16 6.99 0.09
CA HIS A 330 -6.67 5.62 -0.14
C HIS A 330 -7.05 5.09 -1.53
N GLY A 331 -8.24 5.42 -2.05
CA GLY A 331 -8.81 4.77 -3.23
C GLY A 331 -7.92 4.84 -4.48
N TYR A 332 -7.19 5.93 -4.67
CA TYR A 332 -6.28 6.13 -5.81
C TYR A 332 -5.13 5.10 -5.89
N PHE A 333 -4.78 4.41 -4.78
CA PHE A 333 -3.77 3.36 -4.84
C PHE A 333 -4.15 2.19 -5.75
N SER A 334 -5.45 2.00 -5.98
CA SER A 334 -5.95 0.98 -6.90
C SER A 334 -5.51 1.22 -8.36
N VAL A 335 -5.10 2.45 -8.72
CA VAL A 335 -4.59 2.75 -10.06
C VAL A 335 -3.23 2.11 -10.29
N PHE A 336 -2.34 2.10 -9.27
CA PHE A 336 -0.95 1.71 -9.50
C PHE A 336 -0.80 0.28 -9.98
N GLY A 337 -1.55 -0.66 -9.39
CA GLY A 337 -1.50 -2.06 -9.84
C GLY A 337 -1.90 -2.23 -11.30
N ALA A 338 -2.95 -1.56 -11.74
CA ALA A 338 -3.44 -1.64 -13.12
C ALA A 338 -2.58 -0.78 -14.07
N LEU A 339 -2.38 0.50 -13.76
CA LEU A 339 -1.65 1.44 -14.60
C LEU A 339 -0.20 0.98 -14.85
N LEU A 340 0.54 0.64 -13.78
CA LEU A 340 1.93 0.21 -13.93
C LEU A 340 2.02 -1.11 -14.73
N ALA A 341 1.10 -2.05 -14.51
CA ALA A 341 1.06 -3.28 -15.29
C ALA A 341 0.77 -3.02 -16.79
N GLU A 342 -0.08 -2.04 -17.08
CA GLU A 342 -0.50 -1.66 -18.45
C GLU A 342 0.54 -0.80 -19.19
N LEU A 343 1.46 -0.11 -18.44
CA LEU A 343 2.51 0.73 -19.02
C LEU A 343 3.71 -0.05 -19.56
N PHE A 344 3.95 -1.27 -19.06
CA PHE A 344 5.17 -2.01 -19.33
C PHE A 344 4.91 -3.38 -19.98
N PRO A 345 5.74 -3.80 -20.95
CA PRO A 345 5.62 -5.13 -21.56
C PRO A 345 5.85 -6.23 -20.52
N SER A 346 5.21 -7.39 -20.74
CA SER A 346 5.17 -8.50 -19.80
C SER A 346 6.55 -8.98 -19.33
N ARG A 347 7.56 -8.94 -20.23
CA ARG A 347 8.93 -9.39 -19.94
C ARG A 347 9.65 -8.59 -18.83
N VAL A 348 9.30 -7.30 -18.67
CA VAL A 348 9.93 -6.40 -17.70
C VAL A 348 8.92 -5.80 -16.70
N ARG A 349 7.66 -6.23 -16.74
CA ARG A 349 6.55 -5.67 -15.95
C ARG A 349 6.81 -5.72 -14.47
N GLY A 350 7.18 -6.89 -13.95
CA GLY A 350 7.48 -7.07 -12.54
C GLY A 350 8.64 -6.19 -12.08
N THR A 351 9.73 -6.16 -12.87
CA THR A 351 10.90 -5.30 -12.62
C THR A 351 10.52 -3.82 -12.62
N ALA A 352 9.80 -3.35 -13.64
CA ALA A 352 9.41 -1.97 -13.77
C ALA A 352 8.42 -1.53 -12.67
N GLN A 353 7.41 -2.34 -12.39
CA GLN A 353 6.42 -2.07 -11.36
C GLN A 353 7.06 -2.07 -9.97
N GLY A 354 7.90 -3.07 -9.68
CA GLY A 354 8.66 -3.16 -8.44
C GLY A 354 9.57 -1.96 -8.25
N LEU A 355 10.34 -1.58 -9.27
CA LEU A 355 11.24 -0.41 -9.19
C LEU A 355 10.46 0.89 -9.00
N CYS A 356 9.48 1.19 -9.84
CA CYS A 356 8.76 2.47 -9.80
C CYS A 356 8.06 2.69 -8.45
N TYR A 357 7.34 1.67 -7.95
CA TYR A 357 6.61 1.80 -6.71
C TYR A 357 7.54 1.88 -5.50
N ASN A 358 8.56 1.03 -5.43
CA ASN A 358 9.44 0.98 -4.26
C ASN A 358 10.48 2.10 -4.24
N ALA A 359 10.92 2.63 -5.39
CA ALA A 359 11.67 3.89 -5.43
C ALA A 359 10.82 5.06 -4.89
N GLY A 360 9.52 5.11 -5.26
CA GLY A 360 8.58 6.05 -4.67
C GLY A 360 8.43 5.87 -3.15
N ARG A 361 8.37 4.62 -2.66
CA ARG A 361 8.32 4.29 -1.23
C ARG A 361 9.58 4.78 -0.49
N ALA A 362 10.77 4.59 -1.09
CA ALA A 362 12.02 5.10 -0.51
C ALA A 362 12.02 6.62 -0.41
N ALA A 363 11.61 7.32 -1.47
CA ALA A 363 11.49 8.79 -1.45
C ALA A 363 10.49 9.27 -0.38
N SER A 364 9.38 8.53 -0.19
CA SER A 364 8.34 8.86 0.77
C SER A 364 8.75 8.63 2.25
N ALA A 365 9.83 7.92 2.51
CA ALA A 365 10.35 7.74 3.86
C ALA A 365 10.75 9.07 4.54
N LEU A 366 11.00 10.12 3.75
CA LEU A 366 11.25 11.48 4.24
C LEU A 366 9.97 12.22 4.66
N ALA A 367 8.80 11.80 4.20
CA ALA A 367 7.56 12.54 4.38
C ALA A 367 7.14 12.70 5.86
N PRO A 368 7.14 11.65 6.71
CA PRO A 368 6.77 11.82 8.11
C PRO A 368 7.66 12.82 8.84
N ALA A 369 8.99 12.78 8.59
CA ALA A 369 9.93 13.72 9.18
C ALA A 369 9.70 15.16 8.70
N ALA A 370 9.48 15.35 7.40
CA ALA A 370 9.21 16.65 6.80
C ALA A 370 7.92 17.28 7.37
N ILE A 371 6.82 16.50 7.42
CA ILE A 371 5.54 16.97 7.97
C ILE A 371 5.66 17.23 9.47
N GLY A 372 6.37 16.39 10.23
CA GLY A 372 6.65 16.61 11.65
C GLY A 372 7.42 17.89 11.93
N ALA A 373 8.43 18.21 11.13
CA ALA A 373 9.19 19.46 11.22
C ALA A 373 8.32 20.70 10.95
N VAL A 374 7.39 20.59 9.98
CA VAL A 374 6.43 21.68 9.70
C VAL A 374 5.40 21.80 10.81
N ALA A 375 4.95 20.69 11.40
CA ALA A 375 3.98 20.68 12.49
C ALA A 375 4.49 21.46 13.72
N ALA A 376 5.81 21.50 13.95
CA ALA A 376 6.41 22.31 15.02
C ALA A 376 6.18 23.82 14.83
N ARG A 377 5.88 24.29 13.62
CA ARG A 377 5.67 25.71 13.29
C ARG A 377 4.20 26.08 13.14
N VAL A 378 3.39 25.21 12.51
CA VAL A 378 2.01 25.53 12.14
C VAL A 378 0.97 24.63 12.84
N GLY A 379 1.40 23.77 13.76
CA GLY A 379 0.57 22.77 14.40
C GLY A 379 0.31 21.55 13.49
N LEU A 380 -0.18 20.45 14.10
CA LEU A 380 -0.41 19.19 13.37
C LEU A 380 -1.45 19.36 12.26
N GLY A 381 -2.60 19.98 12.54
CA GLY A 381 -3.66 20.18 11.54
C GLY A 381 -3.20 21.00 10.32
N GLY A 382 -2.43 22.09 10.56
CA GLY A 382 -1.84 22.89 9.48
C GLY A 382 -0.82 22.10 8.65
N ALA A 383 0.00 21.29 9.29
CA ALA A 383 1.00 20.45 8.61
C ALA A 383 0.36 19.38 7.72
N LEU A 384 -0.75 18.76 8.16
CA LEU A 384 -1.51 17.83 7.32
C LEU A 384 -1.98 18.52 6.03
N GLY A 385 -2.44 19.77 6.11
CA GLY A 385 -2.88 20.55 4.94
C GLY A 385 -1.81 20.71 3.86
N ILE A 386 -0.52 20.71 4.21
CA ILE A 386 0.57 20.83 3.24
C ILE A 386 0.64 19.60 2.31
N THR A 387 0.21 18.43 2.78
CA THR A 387 0.19 17.23 1.93
C THR A 387 -0.70 17.40 0.69
N SER A 388 -1.65 18.34 0.71
CA SER A 388 -2.52 18.66 -0.43
C SER A 388 -1.75 19.11 -1.67
N VAL A 389 -0.63 19.80 -1.50
CA VAL A 389 0.23 20.23 -2.61
C VAL A 389 0.70 19.02 -3.41
N PHE A 390 1.05 17.92 -2.73
CA PHE A 390 1.49 16.69 -3.36
C PHE A 390 0.33 15.95 -4.04
N PHE A 391 -0.88 15.99 -3.49
CA PHE A 391 -2.08 15.45 -4.16
C PHE A 391 -2.37 16.20 -5.46
N PHE A 392 -2.32 17.52 -5.46
CA PHE A 392 -2.52 18.33 -6.68
C PHE A 392 -1.39 18.11 -7.69
N ALA A 393 -0.15 18.00 -7.23
CA ALA A 393 1.00 17.70 -8.10
C ALA A 393 0.84 16.30 -8.76
N ALA A 394 0.39 15.29 -8.02
CA ALA A 394 0.07 13.98 -8.57
C ALA A 394 -1.06 14.05 -9.61
N GLY A 395 -2.09 14.88 -9.35
CA GLY A 395 -3.16 15.16 -10.30
C GLY A 395 -2.67 15.79 -11.61
N ALA A 396 -1.67 16.64 -11.55
CA ALA A 396 -1.04 17.20 -12.75
C ALA A 396 -0.15 16.15 -13.47
N LEU A 397 0.63 15.39 -12.71
CA LEU A 397 1.55 14.39 -13.26
C LEU A 397 0.85 13.25 -14.00
N ILE A 398 -0.38 12.87 -13.61
CA ILE A 398 -1.08 11.76 -14.30
C ILE A 398 -1.28 12.05 -15.81
N PHE A 399 -1.38 13.30 -16.22
CA PHE A 399 -1.54 13.68 -17.62
C PHE A 399 -0.28 13.46 -18.46
N THR A 400 0.89 13.27 -17.85
CA THR A 400 2.14 12.94 -18.55
C THR A 400 2.23 11.47 -18.96
N LEU A 401 1.39 10.61 -18.38
CA LEU A 401 1.27 9.19 -18.70
C LEU A 401 0.08 8.94 -19.65
N PRO A 402 0.11 7.92 -20.50
CA PRO A 402 -1.03 7.61 -21.38
C PRO A 402 -2.23 7.09 -20.60
N GLU A 403 -3.44 7.22 -21.16
CA GLU A 403 -4.60 6.45 -20.70
C GLU A 403 -4.41 4.98 -21.11
N THR A 404 -4.57 4.07 -20.15
CA THR A 404 -4.27 2.64 -20.37
C THR A 404 -5.50 1.75 -20.24
N ARG A 405 -6.71 2.33 -20.15
CA ARG A 405 -7.95 1.57 -20.03
C ARG A 405 -8.09 0.52 -21.13
N GLY A 406 -8.23 -0.75 -20.73
CA GLY A 406 -8.44 -1.84 -21.67
C GLY A 406 -7.20 -2.24 -22.47
N ALA A 407 -6.01 -1.77 -22.11
CA ALA A 407 -4.76 -2.18 -22.75
C ALA A 407 -4.56 -3.69 -22.65
N ASP A 408 -4.28 -4.31 -23.80
CA ASP A 408 -3.92 -5.72 -23.85
C ASP A 408 -2.49 -5.91 -23.38
N LEU A 409 -2.30 -6.79 -22.39
CA LEU A 409 -0.99 -7.09 -21.84
C LEU A 409 -0.16 -8.04 -22.72
N GLU A 410 -0.80 -8.79 -23.62
CA GLU A 410 -0.10 -9.70 -24.56
C GLU A 410 0.44 -8.94 -25.78
N GLY A 411 -0.25 -7.87 -26.22
CA GLY A 411 0.10 -7.04 -27.36
C GLY A 411 1.04 -5.86 -27.09
N ALA A 412 1.41 -5.60 -25.84
CA ALA A 412 2.34 -4.52 -25.47
C ALA A 412 3.78 -4.96 -25.79
N GLN A 413 4.21 -4.81 -27.03
CA GLN A 413 5.59 -4.95 -27.49
C GLN A 413 6.34 -3.62 -27.37
#